data_6ced5829549f16d38705c7ecf9f36092
#
_entry.id   6ced5829549f16d38705c7ecf9f36092
#
_cell.length_a   1.000
_cell.length_b   1.000
_cell.length_c   1.000
_cell.angle_alpha   90.00
_cell.angle_beta   90.00
_cell.angle_gamma   90.00
#
_symmetry.space_group_name_H-M   'P 1'
#
loop_
_entity.id
_entity.type
_entity.pdbx_description
1 polymer ?
#
loop_
_entity_poly.entity_id
_entity_poly.type
_entity_poly.pdbx_seq_one_letter_code
_entity_poly.pdbx_strand_id
1 'polypeptide(L)' 'MIDSVNNEKIIFYKKLREKKYILENNMFIVEGDHLVEEAYKSGRLLEVIMDSTCNIKLDVKTTLVSKNCMEKISLL' A
#
# COMPACT_ATOMS: atom_id res chain seq x y z
N MET A 1 7.76 12.13 2.40
CA MET A 1 7.12 11.45 1.24
C MET A 1 8.14 10.62 0.50
N ILE A 2 7.79 9.40 0.15
CA ILE A 2 8.67 8.54 -0.67
C ILE A 2 8.51 8.94 -2.14
N ASP A 3 9.59 9.31 -2.77
CA ASP A 3 9.58 9.83 -4.15
C ASP A 3 10.40 8.99 -5.13
N SER A 4 11.29 8.13 -4.65
CA SER A 4 12.10 7.27 -5.51
C SER A 4 11.43 5.92 -5.72
N VAL A 5 11.26 5.51 -6.99
CA VAL A 5 10.72 4.19 -7.33
C VAL A 5 11.68 3.07 -6.94
N ASN A 6 12.94 3.40 -6.65
CA ASN A 6 13.95 2.45 -6.21
C ASN A 6 14.05 2.37 -4.68
N ASN A 7 13.20 3.08 -3.95
CA ASN A 7 13.16 2.99 -2.50
C ASN A 7 12.79 1.57 -2.08
N GLU A 8 13.45 1.07 -1.04
CA GLU A 8 13.23 -0.30 -0.55
C GLU A 8 11.76 -0.60 -0.23
N LYS A 9 11.04 0.38 0.31
CA LYS A 9 9.61 0.20 0.63
C LYS A 9 8.79 0.03 -0.64
N ILE A 10 9.09 0.80 -1.68
CA ILE A 10 8.38 0.70 -2.96
C ILE A 10 8.62 -0.67 -3.59
N ILE A 11 9.85 -1.13 -3.57
CA ILE A 11 10.22 -2.45 -4.08
C ILE A 11 9.47 -3.54 -3.30
N PHE A 12 9.43 -3.41 -1.97
CA PHE A 12 8.73 -4.35 -1.11
C PHE A 12 7.23 -4.41 -1.42
N TYR A 13 6.57 -3.25 -1.55
CA TYR A 13 5.15 -3.21 -1.86
C TYR A 13 4.85 -3.90 -3.20
N LYS A 14 5.70 -3.70 -4.19
CA LYS A 14 5.54 -4.38 -5.49
C LYS A 14 5.63 -5.89 -5.34
N LYS A 15 6.54 -6.38 -4.51
CA LYS A 15 6.70 -7.82 -4.27
C LYS A 15 5.47 -8.45 -3.63
N LEU A 16 4.73 -7.68 -2.83
CA LEU A 16 3.53 -8.20 -2.14
C LEU A 16 2.36 -8.50 -3.07
N ARG A 17 2.56 -8.44 -4.38
CA ARG A 17 1.62 -8.91 -5.38
C ARG A 17 1.89 -10.34 -5.80
N GLU A 18 3.08 -10.83 -5.54
CA GLU A 18 3.51 -12.16 -5.95
C GLU A 18 3.24 -13.15 -4.82
N LYS A 19 2.64 -14.28 -5.17
CA LYS A 19 2.22 -15.30 -4.21
C LYS A 19 3.35 -15.70 -3.26
N LYS A 20 4.55 -15.85 -3.78
CA LYS A 20 5.72 -16.23 -2.99
C LYS A 20 5.94 -15.27 -1.81
N TYR A 21 5.94 -13.96 -2.11
CA TYR A 21 6.20 -12.95 -1.10
C TYR A 21 5.02 -12.74 -0.17
N ILE A 22 3.80 -12.91 -0.67
CA ILE A 22 2.59 -12.87 0.16
C ILE A 22 2.67 -13.96 1.22
N LEU A 23 3.04 -15.17 0.83
CA LEU A 23 3.15 -16.30 1.76
C LEU A 23 4.29 -16.12 2.75
N GLU A 24 5.45 -15.63 2.29
CA GLU A 24 6.61 -15.39 3.17
C GLU A 24 6.31 -14.34 4.24
N ASN A 25 5.59 -13.29 3.89
CA ASN A 25 5.34 -12.16 4.77
C ASN A 25 3.98 -12.21 5.46
N ASN A 26 3.11 -13.10 5.04
CA ASN A 26 1.74 -13.19 5.52
C ASN A 26 1.00 -11.87 5.38
N MET A 27 1.24 -11.17 4.29
CA MET A 27 0.67 -9.85 3.97
C MET A 27 0.38 -9.77 2.50
N PHE A 28 -0.62 -8.98 2.13
CA PHE A 28 -0.91 -8.69 0.73
C PHE A 28 -1.47 -7.28 0.60
N ILE A 29 -1.50 -6.78 -0.62
CA ILE A 29 -1.97 -5.42 -0.90
C ILE A 29 -3.39 -5.48 -1.45
N VAL A 30 -4.23 -4.59 -0.95
CA VAL A 30 -5.54 -4.32 -1.53
C VAL A 30 -5.53 -2.87 -2.03
N GLU A 31 -6.30 -2.61 -3.07
CA GLU A 31 -6.33 -1.31 -3.70
C GLU A 31 -7.76 -0.82 -3.85
N GLY A 32 -7.95 0.48 -3.60
CA GLY A 32 -9.25 1.14 -3.69
C GLY A 32 -9.85 1.39 -2.32
N ASP A 33 -10.59 2.49 -2.22
CA ASP A 33 -11.15 2.96 -0.94
C ASP A 33 -12.02 1.93 -0.27
N HIS A 34 -12.82 1.21 -1.05
CA HIS A 34 -13.76 0.22 -0.51
C HIS A 34 -13.01 -0.94 0.16
N LEU A 35 -11.99 -1.49 -0.52
CA LEU A 35 -11.21 -2.60 0.02
C LEU A 35 -10.38 -2.18 1.23
N VAL A 36 -9.83 -0.97 1.19
CA VAL A 36 -9.07 -0.42 2.32
C VAL A 36 -10.00 -0.27 3.53
N GLU A 37 -11.19 0.25 3.32
CA GLU A 37 -12.17 0.42 4.40
C GLU A 37 -12.59 -0.92 5.00
N GLU A 38 -12.84 -1.92 4.15
CA GLU A 38 -13.18 -3.26 4.60
C GLU A 38 -12.05 -3.87 5.45
N ALA A 39 -10.81 -3.72 5.00
CA ALA A 39 -9.65 -4.20 5.74
C ALA A 39 -9.53 -3.50 7.10
N TYR A 40 -9.80 -2.20 7.14
CA TYR A 40 -9.78 -1.42 8.37
C TYR A 40 -10.84 -1.92 9.35
N LYS A 41 -12.05 -2.11 8.88
CA LYS A 41 -13.17 -2.57 9.73
C LYS A 41 -12.93 -3.96 10.28
N SER A 42 -12.25 -4.82 9.52
CA SER A 42 -11.93 -6.17 9.96
C SER A 42 -10.75 -6.22 10.94
N GLY A 43 -10.08 -5.08 11.17
CA GLY A 43 -8.92 -5.02 12.05
C GLY A 43 -7.65 -5.59 11.44
N ARG A 44 -7.62 -5.80 10.13
CA ARG A 44 -6.47 -6.42 9.44
C ARG A 44 -5.61 -5.44 8.66
N LEU A 45 -6.01 -4.18 8.61
CA LEU A 45 -5.24 -3.18 7.89
C LEU A 45 -3.99 -2.81 8.68
N LEU A 46 -2.82 -3.02 8.10
CA LEU A 46 -1.53 -2.74 8.74
C LEU A 46 -1.01 -1.35 8.40
N GLU A 47 -1.23 -0.93 7.16
CA GLU A 47 -0.67 0.31 6.66
C GLU A 47 -1.50 0.82 5.49
N VAL A 48 -1.65 2.13 5.40
CA VAL A 48 -2.24 2.79 4.23
C VAL A 48 -1.12 3.46 3.44
N ILE A 49 -1.09 3.22 2.15
CA ILE A 49 -0.17 3.85 1.23
C ILE A 49 -0.99 4.79 0.35
N MET A 50 -0.68 6.06 0.34
CA MET A 50 -1.45 7.02 -0.42
C MET A 50 -0.55 8.08 -1.06
N ASP A 51 -1.05 8.72 -2.10
CA ASP A 51 -0.38 9.87 -2.70
C ASP A 51 -1.11 11.16 -2.28
N SER A 52 -0.64 12.30 -2.76
CA SER A 52 -1.17 13.60 -2.37
C SER A 52 -2.62 13.86 -2.82
N THR A 53 -3.14 13.03 -3.73
CA THR A 53 -4.53 13.16 -4.19
C THR A 53 -5.51 12.42 -3.28
N CYS A 54 -5.01 11.59 -2.39
CA CYS A 54 -5.83 10.83 -1.45
C CYS A 54 -6.04 11.62 -0.18
N ASN A 55 -7.20 11.42 0.45
CA ASN A 55 -7.54 12.09 1.69
C ASN A 55 -8.19 11.12 2.66
N ILE A 56 -7.46 10.05 2.96
CA ILE A 56 -7.90 9.02 3.89
C ILE A 56 -7.28 9.31 5.25
N LYS A 57 -8.13 9.34 6.28
CA LYS A 57 -7.68 9.54 7.66
C LYS A 57 -8.17 8.37 8.50
N LEU A 58 -7.28 7.40 8.67
CA LEU A 58 -7.54 6.23 9.49
C LEU A 58 -6.47 6.15 10.57
N ASP A 59 -6.82 5.53 11.69
CA ASP A 59 -5.90 5.37 12.82
C ASP A 59 -4.99 4.16 12.59
N VAL A 60 -4.21 4.23 11.52
CA VAL A 60 -3.22 3.22 11.16
C VAL A 60 -1.99 3.91 10.58
N LYS A 61 -0.88 3.20 10.52
CA LYS A 61 0.32 3.71 9.87
C LYS A 61 0.00 4.14 8.45
N THR A 62 0.39 5.35 8.09
CA THR A 62 0.16 5.91 6.76
C THR A 62 1.48 6.32 6.14
N THR A 63 1.70 5.90 4.91
CA THR A 63 2.90 6.22 4.14
C THR A 63 2.51 7.02 2.92
N LEU A 64 3.05 8.22 2.79
CA LEU A 64 2.80 9.09 1.65
C LEU A 64 3.86 8.84 0.59
N VAL A 65 3.42 8.58 -0.64
CA VAL A 65 4.30 8.31 -1.77
C VAL A 65 4.00 9.29 -2.90
N SER A 66 4.96 9.48 -3.80
CA SER A 66 4.74 10.32 -4.98
C SER A 66 3.81 9.59 -5.96
N LYS A 67 3.27 10.35 -6.90
CA LYS A 67 2.41 9.79 -7.95
C LYS A 67 3.16 8.73 -8.76
N ASN A 68 4.43 8.98 -9.07
CA ASN A 68 5.25 8.01 -9.80
C ASN A 68 5.40 6.71 -9.03
N CYS A 69 5.63 6.79 -7.73
CA CYS A 69 5.72 5.62 -6.87
C CYS A 69 4.39 4.88 -6.80
N MET A 70 3.28 5.62 -6.69
CA MET A 70 1.95 5.00 -6.68
C MET A 70 1.69 4.22 -7.97
N GLU A 71 2.06 4.77 -9.11
CA GLU A 71 1.90 4.10 -10.40
C GLU A 71 2.68 2.79 -10.47
N LYS A 72 3.84 2.73 -9.81
CA LYS A 72 4.64 1.50 -9.75
C LYS A 72 4.02 0.43 -8.85
N ILE A 73 3.31 0.85 -7.81
CA ILE A 73 2.69 -0.07 -6.85
C ILE A 73 1.31 -0.53 -7.34
N SER A 74 0.58 0.38 -7.97
CA SER A 74 -0.82 0.15 -8.36
C SER A 74 -0.98 -0.96 -9.38
N LEU A 75 -2.05 -1.73 -9.22
CA LEU A 75 -2.46 -2.77 -10.17
C LEU A 75 -3.35 -2.22 -11.29
N LEU A 76 -3.82 -1.00 -11.12
CA LEU A 76 -4.78 -0.38 -12.06
C LEU A 76 -4.05 0.44 -13.18
#